data_c6818c6332e76d6d14b3d0433ee3c3d1
#
_entry.id   c6818c6332e76d6d14b3d0433ee3c3d1
#
_cell.length_a   1.000
_cell.length_b   1.000
_cell.length_c   1.000
_cell.angle_alpha   90.00
_cell.angle_beta   90.00
_cell.angle_gamma   90.00
#
_symmetry.space_group_name_H-M   'P 1'
#
loop_
_entity.id
_entity.type
_entity.pdbx_description
1 polymer ?
#
loop_
_entity_poly.entity_id
_entity_poly.type
_entity_poly.pdbx_seq_one_letter_code
_entity_poly.pdbx_strand_id
1 'polypeptide(L)'
;FRKFRELTGLELREGYGQTETTLLMANFKGYDAVEGSMGTPSPFYNIELRGKNGKPAAIGEIGEVVIVPEKAGRQPGVFTAYLDNEDQYRYVWRDGVYHTGDAAYMDENGRYWFHGRFDDIIKTGGFRVGPYEVENVLMEHPAVVECSVIGVPDSLRGQALKAVIVPGAEYNSSQELALEIKNFCNQRLAEYKWIRLIEFVTEMPKTISGKIQKTVLRSHA
;
A
#
# COMPACT_ATOMS: atom_id res chain seq x y z
N PHE A 1 -15.37 -3.59 8.69
CA PHE A 1 -16.35 -4.51 8.07
C PHE A 1 -17.31 -5.08 9.10
N ARG A 2 -16.85 -5.94 10.02
CA ARG A 2 -17.71 -6.67 10.98
C ARG A 2 -18.60 -5.73 11.79
N LYS A 3 -18.02 -4.71 12.44
CA LYS A 3 -18.77 -3.75 13.25
C LYS A 3 -19.81 -2.95 12.44
N PHE A 4 -19.49 -2.59 11.18
CA PHE A 4 -20.44 -1.93 10.30
C PHE A 4 -21.64 -2.84 9.97
N ARG A 5 -21.36 -4.11 9.63
CA ARG A 5 -22.38 -5.12 9.36
C ARG A 5 -23.26 -5.40 10.59
N GLU A 6 -22.67 -5.50 11.78
CA GLU A 6 -23.39 -5.67 13.04
C GLU A 6 -24.33 -4.48 13.33
N LEU A 7 -23.89 -3.25 13.08
CA LEU A 7 -24.66 -2.04 13.37
C LEU A 7 -25.73 -1.73 12.33
N THR A 8 -25.51 -2.07 11.06
CA THR A 8 -26.36 -1.63 9.95
C THR A 8 -27.07 -2.74 9.21
N GLY A 9 -26.62 -3.99 9.38
CA GLY A 9 -27.07 -5.12 8.57
C GLY A 9 -26.58 -5.10 7.10
N LEU A 10 -25.78 -4.07 6.73
CA LEU A 10 -25.29 -3.91 5.36
C LEU A 10 -23.89 -4.49 5.20
N GLU A 11 -23.58 -4.92 3.98
CA GLU A 11 -22.26 -5.42 3.60
C GLU A 11 -21.46 -4.32 2.92
N LEU A 12 -20.28 -4.01 3.47
CA LEU A 12 -19.29 -3.16 2.80
C LEU A 12 -18.59 -3.97 1.71
N ARG A 13 -18.35 -3.33 0.57
CA ARG A 13 -17.61 -3.92 -0.54
C ARG A 13 -16.45 -3.00 -0.90
N GLU A 14 -15.25 -3.54 -0.92
CA GLU A 14 -14.07 -2.81 -1.33
C GLU A 14 -13.99 -2.70 -2.84
N GLY A 15 -13.40 -1.60 -3.30
CA GLY A 15 -13.04 -1.39 -4.68
C GLY A 15 -11.74 -0.60 -4.76
N TYR A 16 -10.96 -0.87 -5.79
CA TYR A 16 -9.66 -0.26 -6.04
C TYR A 16 -9.69 0.51 -7.36
N GLY A 17 -9.12 1.69 -7.32
CA GLY A 17 -8.89 2.57 -8.46
C GLY A 17 -8.06 3.77 -8.03
N GLN A 18 -7.79 4.66 -8.96
CA GLN A 18 -6.99 5.87 -8.75
C GLN A 18 -7.74 7.10 -9.28
N THR A 19 -7.27 8.30 -8.98
CA THR A 19 -7.78 9.54 -9.58
C THR A 19 -7.64 9.52 -11.11
N GLU A 20 -6.58 8.87 -11.58
CA GLU A 20 -6.25 8.68 -12.99
C GLU A 20 -7.11 7.63 -13.69
N THR A 21 -7.89 6.84 -12.94
CA THR A 21 -8.69 5.74 -13.48
C THR A 21 -10.11 5.77 -12.94
N THR A 22 -10.98 4.94 -13.49
CA THR A 22 -12.22 4.55 -12.81
C THR A 22 -11.93 3.34 -11.90
N LEU A 23 -12.98 2.61 -11.50
CA LEU A 23 -12.87 1.42 -10.67
C LEU A 23 -12.18 0.28 -11.46
N LEU A 24 -10.96 -0.08 -11.07
CA LEU A 24 -10.16 -1.12 -11.72
C LEU A 24 -10.51 -2.52 -11.24
N MET A 25 -10.76 -2.65 -9.94
CA MET A 25 -11.10 -3.93 -9.29
C MET A 25 -12.14 -3.67 -8.21
N ALA A 26 -12.98 -4.66 -7.92
CA ALA A 26 -13.93 -4.60 -6.82
C ALA A 26 -14.40 -5.97 -6.35
N ASN A 27 -14.93 -5.99 -5.14
CA ASN A 27 -15.83 -7.05 -4.66
C ASN A 27 -17.23 -6.78 -5.25
N PHE A 28 -17.45 -7.16 -6.53
CA PHE A 28 -18.69 -6.86 -7.26
C PHE A 28 -19.91 -7.52 -6.62
N LYS A 29 -21.07 -6.88 -6.78
CA LYS A 29 -22.35 -7.46 -6.35
C LYS A 29 -22.61 -8.74 -7.15
N GLY A 30 -23.08 -9.79 -6.45
CA GLY A 30 -23.31 -11.11 -7.05
C GLY A 30 -22.16 -12.10 -6.84
N TYR A 31 -21.05 -11.64 -6.27
CA TYR A 31 -19.93 -12.48 -5.83
C TYR A 31 -19.71 -12.32 -4.32
N ASP A 32 -19.10 -13.33 -3.69
CA ASP A 32 -18.74 -13.23 -2.28
C ASP A 32 -17.73 -12.12 -2.05
N ALA A 33 -18.07 -11.17 -1.18
CA ALA A 33 -17.14 -10.16 -0.74
C ALA A 33 -16.15 -10.77 0.25
N VAL A 34 -14.87 -10.52 0.03
CA VAL A 34 -13.80 -10.97 0.93
C VAL A 34 -13.12 -9.74 1.55
N GLU A 35 -13.23 -9.65 2.89
CA GLU A 35 -12.68 -8.53 3.67
C GLU A 35 -11.19 -8.36 3.38
N GLY A 36 -10.76 -7.13 3.10
CA GLY A 36 -9.36 -6.78 2.81
C GLY A 36 -8.89 -7.10 1.39
N SER A 37 -9.70 -7.80 0.57
CA SER A 37 -9.40 -8.04 -0.83
C SER A 37 -9.88 -6.88 -1.69
N MET A 38 -9.07 -6.45 -2.66
CA MET A 38 -9.51 -5.53 -3.73
C MET A 38 -10.57 -6.15 -4.65
N GLY A 39 -10.86 -7.44 -4.49
CA GLY A 39 -11.79 -8.20 -5.35
C GLY A 39 -11.14 -8.68 -6.63
N THR A 40 -11.93 -8.69 -7.71
CA THR A 40 -11.53 -9.13 -9.05
C THR A 40 -11.49 -7.97 -10.04
N PRO A 41 -10.75 -8.08 -11.15
CA PRO A 41 -10.72 -7.03 -12.17
C PRO A 41 -12.09 -6.67 -12.71
N SER A 42 -12.32 -5.38 -12.96
CA SER A 42 -13.45 -4.90 -13.73
C SER A 42 -13.37 -5.45 -15.16
N PRO A 43 -14.51 -5.88 -15.76
CA PRO A 43 -14.52 -6.42 -17.12
C PRO A 43 -14.11 -5.40 -18.19
N PHE A 44 -13.99 -4.10 -17.83
CA PHE A 44 -13.58 -3.03 -18.74
C PHE A 44 -12.07 -2.92 -18.91
N TYR A 45 -11.28 -3.63 -18.07
CA TYR A 45 -9.84 -3.50 -18.06
C TYR A 45 -9.15 -4.87 -18.13
N ASN A 46 -8.11 -4.94 -18.94
CA ASN A 46 -7.17 -6.04 -18.88
C ASN A 46 -6.09 -5.69 -17.85
N ILE A 47 -6.22 -6.23 -16.64
CA ILE A 47 -5.31 -6.00 -15.52
C ILE A 47 -4.30 -7.13 -15.45
N GLU A 48 -3.02 -6.77 -15.35
CA GLU A 48 -1.94 -7.71 -15.08
C GLU A 48 -1.15 -7.26 -13.85
N LEU A 49 -0.48 -8.22 -13.21
CA LEU A 49 0.58 -7.95 -12.24
C LEU A 49 1.93 -8.13 -12.92
N ARG A 50 2.75 -7.09 -12.95
CA ARG A 50 4.09 -7.13 -13.53
C ARG A 50 5.14 -7.31 -12.45
N GLY A 51 5.84 -8.45 -12.49
CA GLY A 51 6.97 -8.76 -11.62
C GLY A 51 8.24 -7.97 -11.98
N LYS A 52 9.34 -8.32 -11.32
CA LYS A 52 10.64 -7.61 -11.43
C LYS A 52 11.20 -7.45 -12.86
N ASN A 53 10.87 -8.37 -13.75
CA ASN A 53 11.44 -8.42 -15.11
C ASN A 53 10.44 -7.93 -16.16
N GLY A 54 9.39 -7.20 -15.75
CA GLY A 54 8.31 -6.77 -16.62
C GLY A 54 7.42 -7.91 -17.14
N LYS A 55 7.65 -9.15 -16.66
CA LYS A 55 6.83 -10.32 -16.99
C LYS A 55 5.64 -10.42 -16.04
N PRO A 56 4.54 -11.07 -16.45
CA PRO A 56 3.43 -11.36 -15.56
C PRO A 56 3.91 -12.10 -14.30
N ALA A 57 3.43 -11.65 -13.13
CA ALA A 57 3.70 -12.30 -11.86
C ALA A 57 2.90 -13.61 -11.74
N ALA A 58 3.46 -14.61 -11.08
CA ALA A 58 2.76 -15.83 -10.73
C ALA A 58 1.75 -15.62 -9.60
N ILE A 59 0.84 -16.58 -9.39
CA ILE A 59 -0.07 -16.59 -8.25
C ILE A 59 0.74 -16.50 -6.95
N GLY A 60 0.35 -15.59 -6.05
CA GLY A 60 1.04 -15.31 -4.79
C GLY A 60 2.29 -14.43 -4.95
N GLU A 61 2.76 -14.16 -6.16
CA GLU A 61 3.91 -13.27 -6.39
C GLU A 61 3.45 -11.80 -6.41
N ILE A 62 4.23 -10.94 -5.73
CA ILE A 62 3.97 -9.49 -5.71
C ILE A 62 4.43 -8.88 -7.03
N GLY A 63 3.51 -8.20 -7.70
CA GLY A 63 3.77 -7.43 -8.91
C GLY A 63 3.16 -6.04 -8.86
N GLU A 64 3.59 -5.17 -9.77
CA GLU A 64 2.95 -3.88 -10.01
C GLU A 64 1.63 -4.11 -10.77
N VAL A 65 0.56 -3.48 -10.30
CA VAL A 65 -0.72 -3.47 -11.00
C VAL A 65 -0.58 -2.62 -12.26
N VAL A 66 -0.80 -3.22 -13.43
CA VAL A 66 -0.77 -2.51 -14.71
C VAL A 66 -2.06 -2.74 -15.49
N ILE A 67 -2.42 -1.76 -16.32
CA ILE A 67 -3.51 -1.89 -17.30
C ILE A 67 -2.86 -2.13 -18.66
N VAL A 68 -3.20 -3.25 -19.29
CA VAL A 68 -2.79 -3.56 -20.66
C VAL A 68 -3.89 -3.06 -21.61
N PRO A 69 -3.66 -1.96 -22.35
CA PRO A 69 -4.68 -1.38 -23.19
C PRO A 69 -4.90 -2.22 -24.46
N GLU A 70 -6.12 -2.24 -24.97
CA GLU A 70 -6.41 -2.89 -26.27
C GLU A 70 -5.69 -2.20 -27.45
N LYS A 71 -5.48 -0.87 -27.32
CA LYS A 71 -4.72 -0.06 -28.30
C LYS A 71 -3.64 0.72 -27.56
N ALA A 72 -2.43 0.69 -28.08
CA ALA A 72 -1.28 1.34 -27.47
C ALA A 72 -1.57 2.80 -27.06
N GLY A 73 -1.30 3.11 -25.81
CA GLY A 73 -1.38 4.46 -25.23
C GLY A 73 -2.79 5.01 -25.01
N ARG A 74 -3.84 4.20 -25.14
CA ARG A 74 -5.21 4.66 -24.88
C ARG A 74 -6.09 3.56 -24.31
N GLN A 75 -6.67 3.85 -23.15
CA GLN A 75 -7.65 2.99 -22.49
C GLN A 75 -8.83 3.85 -22.01
N PRO A 76 -10.08 3.54 -22.41
CA PRO A 76 -11.25 4.21 -21.87
C PRO A 76 -11.28 4.13 -20.35
N GLY A 77 -11.71 5.19 -19.67
CA GLY A 77 -11.75 5.25 -18.21
C GLY A 77 -10.40 5.50 -17.53
N VAL A 78 -9.33 5.70 -18.30
CA VAL A 78 -8.04 6.21 -17.82
C VAL A 78 -7.87 7.66 -18.28
N PHE A 79 -7.32 8.51 -17.42
CA PHE A 79 -7.12 9.95 -17.70
C PHE A 79 -6.29 10.20 -18.96
N THR A 80 -6.39 11.40 -19.50
CA THR A 80 -5.75 11.76 -20.79
C THR A 80 -4.41 12.46 -20.65
N ALA A 81 -4.17 13.15 -19.54
CA ALA A 81 -2.92 13.87 -19.28
C ALA A 81 -2.84 14.35 -17.83
N TYR A 82 -1.62 14.66 -17.38
CA TYR A 82 -1.39 15.54 -16.23
C TYR A 82 -1.25 16.97 -16.74
N LEU A 83 -1.85 17.94 -16.03
CA LEU A 83 -1.71 19.34 -16.37
C LEU A 83 -0.24 19.77 -16.22
N ASP A 84 0.33 20.32 -17.30
CA ASP A 84 1.70 20.83 -17.36
C ASP A 84 2.81 19.83 -16.92
N ASN A 85 2.54 18.51 -17.03
CA ASN A 85 3.49 17.47 -16.64
C ASN A 85 3.46 16.26 -17.59
N GLU A 86 3.91 16.49 -18.82
CA GLU A 86 3.96 15.46 -19.86
C GLU A 86 4.94 14.32 -19.53
N ASP A 87 6.05 14.64 -18.84
CA ASP A 87 7.04 13.64 -18.46
C ASP A 87 6.46 12.61 -17.50
N GLN A 88 5.64 13.04 -16.52
CA GLN A 88 4.92 12.13 -15.63
C GLN A 88 3.90 11.27 -16.40
N TYR A 89 3.21 11.86 -17.39
CA TYR A 89 2.29 11.10 -18.23
C TYR A 89 3.02 10.00 -19.02
N ARG A 90 4.16 10.32 -19.64
CA ARG A 90 5.01 9.35 -20.33
C ARG A 90 5.55 8.27 -19.40
N TYR A 91 5.90 8.65 -18.17
CA TYR A 91 6.41 7.71 -17.16
C TYR A 91 5.36 6.67 -16.77
N VAL A 92 4.10 7.06 -16.57
CA VAL A 92 3.03 6.10 -16.23
C VAL A 92 2.57 5.27 -17.43
N TRP A 93 2.77 5.75 -18.66
CA TRP A 93 2.46 5.02 -19.91
C TRP A 93 3.71 4.43 -20.58
N ARG A 94 4.65 3.92 -19.80
CA ARG A 94 5.84 3.25 -20.33
C ARG A 94 5.56 1.80 -20.73
N ASP A 95 6.43 1.21 -21.55
CA ASP A 95 6.40 -0.20 -21.96
C ASP A 95 5.06 -0.68 -22.56
N GLY A 96 4.28 0.27 -23.10
CA GLY A 96 3.00 0.00 -23.76
C GLY A 96 1.83 -0.30 -22.82
N VAL A 97 2.01 -0.16 -21.49
CA VAL A 97 0.98 -0.37 -20.46
C VAL A 97 0.88 0.84 -19.54
N TYR A 98 -0.27 1.00 -18.87
CA TYR A 98 -0.41 1.98 -17.81
C TYR A 98 0.06 1.39 -16.48
N HIS A 99 1.00 2.04 -15.84
CA HIS A 99 1.57 1.69 -14.55
C HIS A 99 0.88 2.46 -13.43
N THR A 100 0.20 1.74 -12.53
CA THR A 100 -0.46 2.37 -11.39
C THR A 100 0.51 2.81 -10.29
N GLY A 101 1.70 2.21 -10.23
CA GLY A 101 2.64 2.36 -9.14
C GLY A 101 2.21 1.64 -7.85
N ASP A 102 1.13 0.86 -7.89
CA ASP A 102 0.64 0.07 -6.76
C ASP A 102 1.05 -1.38 -6.90
N ALA A 103 1.45 -2.00 -5.80
CA ALA A 103 1.83 -3.40 -5.71
C ALA A 103 0.68 -4.23 -5.16
N ALA A 104 0.48 -5.40 -5.75
CA ALA A 104 -0.50 -6.38 -5.32
C ALA A 104 -0.01 -7.80 -5.58
N TYR A 105 -0.69 -8.78 -5.01
CA TYR A 105 -0.60 -10.18 -5.44
C TYR A 105 -1.99 -10.72 -5.73
N MET A 106 -2.06 -11.79 -6.51
CA MET A 106 -3.30 -12.50 -6.82
C MET A 106 -3.29 -13.85 -6.11
N ASP A 107 -4.39 -14.20 -5.44
CA ASP A 107 -4.56 -15.51 -4.80
C ASP A 107 -5.03 -16.58 -5.80
N GLU A 108 -5.13 -17.83 -5.34
CA GLU A 108 -5.56 -18.99 -6.13
C GLU A 108 -7.02 -18.88 -6.62
N ASN A 109 -7.83 -18.00 -6.01
CA ASN A 109 -9.20 -17.74 -6.39
C ASN A 109 -9.34 -16.55 -7.36
N GLY A 110 -8.21 -15.99 -7.82
CA GLY A 110 -8.21 -14.83 -8.72
C GLY A 110 -8.54 -13.51 -8.06
N ARG A 111 -8.49 -13.42 -6.73
CA ARG A 111 -8.69 -12.18 -5.98
C ARG A 111 -7.37 -11.46 -5.82
N TYR A 112 -7.41 -10.13 -5.91
CA TYR A 112 -6.25 -9.27 -5.76
C TYR A 112 -6.18 -8.69 -4.36
N TRP A 113 -4.96 -8.61 -3.83
CA TRP A 113 -4.66 -8.16 -2.49
C TRP A 113 -3.63 -7.03 -2.55
N PHE A 114 -4.00 -5.89 -1.98
CA PHE A 114 -3.11 -4.71 -1.96
C PHE A 114 -1.89 -4.96 -1.07
N HIS A 115 -0.71 -4.64 -1.59
CA HIS A 115 0.56 -4.77 -0.86
C HIS A 115 1.22 -3.43 -0.53
N GLY A 116 0.75 -2.35 -1.12
CA GLY A 116 1.28 -0.99 -0.94
C GLY A 116 1.67 -0.33 -2.25
N ARG A 117 2.37 0.79 -2.15
CA ARG A 117 2.96 1.45 -3.31
C ARG A 117 4.23 0.69 -3.73
N PHE A 118 4.42 0.52 -5.03
CA PHE A 118 5.60 -0.16 -5.55
C PHE A 118 6.90 0.61 -5.28
N ASP A 119 6.81 1.94 -5.24
CA ASP A 119 7.87 2.88 -4.88
C ASP A 119 8.12 3.01 -3.37
N ASP A 120 7.16 2.56 -2.53
CA ASP A 120 7.28 2.55 -1.06
C ASP A 120 7.84 1.25 -0.51
N ILE A 121 8.03 0.22 -1.33
CA ILE A 121 8.57 -1.07 -0.89
C ILE A 121 9.96 -0.90 -0.28
N ILE A 122 10.11 -1.35 0.95
CA ILE A 122 11.37 -1.29 1.70
C ILE A 122 12.22 -2.52 1.36
N LYS A 123 13.46 -2.27 0.95
CA LYS A 123 14.43 -3.33 0.60
C LYS A 123 15.33 -3.58 1.80
N THR A 124 15.04 -4.60 2.59
CA THR A 124 15.76 -4.89 3.84
C THR A 124 16.29 -6.33 3.85
N GLY A 125 17.60 -6.52 4.00
CA GLY A 125 18.24 -7.84 4.13
C GLY A 125 17.91 -8.80 2.97
N GLY A 126 17.76 -8.28 1.74
CA GLY A 126 17.38 -9.07 0.55
C GLY A 126 15.87 -9.27 0.39
N PHE A 127 15.06 -8.92 1.39
CA PHE A 127 13.61 -9.00 1.35
C PHE A 127 12.98 -7.70 0.83
N ARG A 128 11.73 -7.80 0.38
CA ARG A 128 10.87 -6.68 -0.01
C ARG A 128 9.70 -6.63 0.95
N VAL A 129 9.61 -5.56 1.71
CA VAL A 129 8.56 -5.36 2.71
C VAL A 129 7.64 -4.24 2.27
N GLY A 130 6.36 -4.54 2.13
CA GLY A 130 5.32 -3.53 1.94
C GLY A 130 5.05 -2.82 3.28
N PRO A 131 5.16 -1.49 3.34
CA PRO A 131 4.88 -0.75 4.58
C PRO A 131 3.50 -1.02 5.15
N TYR A 132 2.52 -1.17 4.28
CA TYR A 132 1.10 -1.33 4.63
C TYR A 132 0.84 -2.48 5.62
N GLU A 133 1.48 -3.64 5.42
CA GLU A 133 1.31 -4.79 6.32
C GLU A 133 1.81 -4.48 7.74
N VAL A 134 2.94 -3.76 7.83
CA VAL A 134 3.51 -3.37 9.12
C VAL A 134 2.68 -2.28 9.77
N GLU A 135 2.18 -1.32 8.98
CA GLU A 135 1.28 -0.26 9.43
C GLU A 135 -0.03 -0.82 9.99
N ASN A 136 -0.60 -1.86 9.38
CA ASN A 136 -1.80 -2.52 9.90
C ASN A 136 -1.58 -3.11 11.28
N VAL A 137 -0.45 -3.78 11.51
CA VAL A 137 -0.11 -4.33 12.84
C VAL A 137 0.13 -3.22 13.86
N LEU A 138 0.79 -2.11 13.46
CA LEU A 138 0.97 -0.94 14.32
C LEU A 138 -0.36 -0.33 14.77
N MET A 139 -1.33 -0.23 13.87
CA MET A 139 -2.67 0.32 14.16
C MET A 139 -3.51 -0.56 15.11
N GLU A 140 -3.11 -1.79 15.37
CA GLU A 140 -3.75 -2.63 16.39
C GLU A 140 -3.32 -2.26 17.83
N HIS A 141 -2.21 -1.51 17.97
CA HIS A 141 -1.71 -1.11 19.29
C HIS A 141 -2.52 0.10 19.82
N PRO A 142 -3.05 0.04 21.07
CA PRO A 142 -3.94 1.07 21.60
C PRO A 142 -3.32 2.48 21.67
N ALA A 143 -2.01 2.56 21.82
CA ALA A 143 -1.30 3.85 21.85
C ALA A 143 -1.09 4.47 20.46
N VAL A 144 -1.40 3.79 19.36
CA VAL A 144 -1.14 4.28 18.00
C VAL A 144 -2.43 4.85 17.41
N VAL A 145 -2.46 6.17 17.20
CA VAL A 145 -3.57 6.87 16.54
C VAL A 145 -3.35 6.93 15.05
N GLU A 146 -2.11 7.19 14.62
CA GLU A 146 -1.73 7.24 13.21
C GLU A 146 -0.28 6.78 13.08
N CYS A 147 0.04 6.07 12.01
CA CYS A 147 1.41 5.64 11.77
C CYS A 147 1.76 5.64 10.28
N SER A 148 3.05 5.67 10.01
CA SER A 148 3.62 5.42 8.69
C SER A 148 4.94 4.70 8.83
N VAL A 149 5.18 3.73 7.94
CA VAL A 149 6.44 2.97 7.92
C VAL A 149 7.24 3.34 6.68
N ILE A 150 8.49 3.69 6.89
CA ILE A 150 9.44 4.05 5.84
C ILE A 150 10.73 3.23 5.95
N GLY A 151 11.42 3.07 4.82
CA GLY A 151 12.79 2.55 4.81
C GLY A 151 13.79 3.67 5.04
N VAL A 152 14.70 3.47 5.98
CA VAL A 152 15.84 4.37 6.24
C VAL A 152 17.15 3.63 5.97
N PRO A 153 18.25 4.32 5.59
CA PRO A 153 19.52 3.65 5.33
C PRO A 153 20.00 2.81 6.53
N ASP A 154 20.47 1.59 6.25
CA ASP A 154 21.05 0.68 7.25
C ASP A 154 22.28 -0.01 6.63
N SER A 155 23.41 0.04 7.33
CA SER A 155 24.69 -0.46 6.82
C SER A 155 24.75 -1.96 6.62
N LEU A 156 23.93 -2.73 7.34
CA LEU A 156 23.89 -4.20 7.27
C LEU A 156 22.81 -4.73 6.34
N ARG A 157 21.68 -4.02 6.26
CA ARG A 157 20.48 -4.48 5.56
C ARG A 157 20.15 -3.71 4.30
N GLY A 158 20.91 -2.63 4.00
CA GLY A 158 20.58 -1.66 2.99
C GLY A 158 19.53 -0.66 3.49
N GLN A 159 18.38 -1.14 3.96
CA GLN A 159 17.38 -0.34 4.65
C GLN A 159 16.89 -1.03 5.92
N ALA A 160 16.55 -0.23 6.94
CA ALA A 160 15.82 -0.66 8.13
C ALA A 160 14.40 -0.07 8.12
N LEU A 161 13.46 -0.79 8.73
CA LEU A 161 12.10 -0.30 8.91
C LEU A 161 12.07 0.71 10.07
N LYS A 162 11.63 1.93 9.78
CA LYS A 162 11.36 2.99 10.76
C LYS A 162 9.86 3.28 10.77
N ALA A 163 9.25 3.15 11.95
CA ALA A 163 7.88 3.55 12.17
C ALA A 163 7.85 5.00 12.70
N VAL A 164 7.09 5.86 12.03
CA VAL A 164 6.75 7.20 12.50
C VAL A 164 5.33 7.13 13.05
N ILE A 165 5.11 7.57 14.28
CA ILE A 165 3.88 7.32 15.04
C ILE A 165 3.36 8.61 15.68
N VAL A 166 2.07 8.86 15.53
CA VAL A 166 1.32 9.81 16.35
C VAL A 166 0.67 9.02 17.48
N PRO A 167 1.11 9.18 18.73
CA PRO A 167 0.52 8.48 19.87
C PRO A 167 -0.80 9.14 20.31
N GLY A 168 -1.65 8.37 21.00
CA GLY A 168 -2.84 8.90 21.68
C GLY A 168 -2.46 9.92 22.76
N ALA A 169 -3.35 10.90 23.00
CA ALA A 169 -3.10 12.01 23.92
C ALA A 169 -2.82 11.56 25.36
N GLU A 170 -3.28 10.36 25.75
CA GLU A 170 -3.05 9.73 27.05
C GLU A 170 -1.67 9.06 27.19
N TYR A 171 -0.90 8.95 26.10
CA TYR A 171 0.41 8.29 26.07
C TYR A 171 1.55 9.29 25.94
N ASN A 172 2.54 9.16 26.80
CA ASN A 172 3.76 9.98 26.71
C ASN A 172 4.74 9.35 25.70
N SER A 173 5.24 10.16 24.79
CA SER A 173 6.31 9.75 23.85
C SER A 173 7.60 9.46 24.62
N SER A 174 7.83 8.20 24.96
CA SER A 174 8.99 7.76 25.74
C SER A 174 9.69 6.58 25.07
N GLN A 175 10.91 6.28 25.53
CA GLN A 175 11.65 5.10 25.07
C GLN A 175 10.97 3.79 25.50
N GLU A 176 10.32 3.79 26.65
CA GLU A 176 9.56 2.65 27.16
C GLU A 176 8.37 2.34 26.25
N LEU A 177 7.58 3.37 25.88
CA LEU A 177 6.47 3.21 24.91
C LEU A 177 6.97 2.74 23.55
N ALA A 178 8.09 3.30 23.06
CA ALA A 178 8.68 2.87 21.80
C ALA A 178 9.08 1.37 21.83
N LEU A 179 9.65 0.91 22.95
CA LEU A 179 10.03 -0.48 23.13
C LEU A 179 8.79 -1.40 23.21
N GLU A 180 7.75 -0.96 23.92
CA GLU A 180 6.47 -1.66 24.02
C GLU A 180 5.83 -1.89 22.65
N ILE A 181 5.64 -0.81 21.87
CA ILE A 181 5.06 -0.87 20.52
C ILE A 181 5.92 -1.76 19.61
N LYS A 182 7.24 -1.60 19.65
CA LYS A 182 8.17 -2.41 18.88
C LYS A 182 8.05 -3.89 19.19
N ASN A 183 7.99 -4.26 20.47
CA ASN A 183 7.84 -5.65 20.90
C ASN A 183 6.47 -6.20 20.48
N PHE A 184 5.41 -5.42 20.67
CA PHE A 184 4.06 -5.79 20.23
C PHE A 184 4.01 -6.14 18.73
N CYS A 185 4.60 -5.32 17.88
CA CYS A 185 4.63 -5.54 16.45
C CYS A 185 5.55 -6.72 16.08
N ASN A 186 6.75 -6.77 16.64
CA ASN A 186 7.76 -7.76 16.27
C ASN A 186 7.35 -9.18 16.67
N GLN A 187 6.50 -9.36 17.70
CA GLN A 187 5.91 -10.66 18.04
C GLN A 187 4.87 -11.14 17.03
N ARG A 188 4.30 -10.26 16.23
CA ARG A 188 3.24 -10.54 15.22
C ARG A 188 3.75 -10.57 13.79
N LEU A 189 4.96 -10.11 13.57
CA LEU A 189 5.58 -9.99 12.25
C LEU A 189 6.76 -10.97 12.11
N ALA A 190 6.97 -11.45 10.90
CA ALA A 190 8.20 -12.19 10.57
C ALA A 190 9.45 -11.31 10.78
N GLU A 191 10.58 -11.90 11.13
CA GLU A 191 11.80 -11.20 11.54
C GLU A 191 12.29 -10.15 10.53
N TYR A 192 12.19 -10.44 9.23
CA TYR A 192 12.60 -9.51 8.18
C TYR A 192 11.68 -8.27 8.07
N LYS A 193 10.50 -8.28 8.70
CA LYS A 193 9.53 -7.17 8.81
C LYS A 193 9.64 -6.41 10.13
N TRP A 194 10.56 -6.77 11.01
CA TRP A 194 10.67 -6.15 12.32
C TRP A 194 11.02 -4.67 12.24
N ILE A 195 10.27 -3.89 13.00
CA ILE A 195 10.52 -2.47 13.19
C ILE A 195 11.83 -2.32 13.96
N ARG A 196 12.75 -1.54 13.42
CA ARG A 196 14.06 -1.27 14.05
C ARG A 196 14.09 0.06 14.77
N LEU A 197 13.43 1.05 14.21
CA LEU A 197 13.40 2.41 14.73
C LEU A 197 11.95 2.87 14.89
N ILE A 198 11.70 3.62 15.97
CA ILE A 198 10.44 4.33 16.20
C ILE A 198 10.74 5.80 16.41
N GLU A 199 9.95 6.65 15.79
CA GLU A 199 9.93 8.09 15.98
C GLU A 199 8.51 8.51 16.31
N PHE A 200 8.35 9.30 17.38
CA PHE A 200 7.08 9.93 17.71
C PHE A 200 7.02 11.34 17.15
N VAL A 201 5.88 11.66 16.55
CA VAL A 201 5.57 12.99 16.01
C VAL A 201 4.22 13.44 16.53
N THR A 202 3.98 14.74 16.54
CA THR A 202 2.70 15.31 16.95
C THR A 202 1.64 15.22 15.85
N GLU A 203 2.08 15.26 14.59
CA GLU A 203 1.22 15.13 13.41
C GLU A 203 1.98 14.55 12.24
N MET A 204 1.26 13.89 11.31
CA MET A 204 1.82 13.41 10.06
C MET A 204 1.79 14.49 8.98
N PRO A 205 2.83 14.60 8.13
CA PRO A 205 2.76 15.44 6.94
C PRO A 205 1.74 14.84 5.96
N LYS A 206 0.74 15.64 5.60
CA LYS A 206 -0.37 15.21 4.73
C LYS A 206 -0.54 16.09 3.51
N THR A 207 -1.06 15.50 2.46
CA THR A 207 -1.59 16.25 1.31
C THR A 207 -2.90 16.95 1.70
N ILE A 208 -3.38 17.86 0.85
CA ILE A 208 -4.71 18.50 1.02
C ILE A 208 -5.83 17.46 1.10
N SER A 209 -5.67 16.30 0.45
CA SER A 209 -6.63 15.18 0.50
C SER A 209 -6.48 14.26 1.71
N GLY A 210 -5.58 14.57 2.67
CA GLY A 210 -5.37 13.83 3.90
C GLY A 210 -4.44 12.60 3.79
N LYS A 211 -3.80 12.37 2.63
CA LYS A 211 -2.85 11.26 2.46
C LYS A 211 -1.49 11.61 3.06
N ILE A 212 -0.89 10.67 3.83
CA ILE A 212 0.45 10.83 4.39
C ILE A 212 1.50 10.95 3.29
N GLN A 213 2.36 11.96 3.38
CA GLN A 213 3.45 12.21 2.44
C GLN A 213 4.73 11.51 2.89
N LYS A 214 4.88 10.23 2.52
CA LYS A 214 6.07 9.43 2.88
C LYS A 214 7.38 10.01 2.35
N THR A 215 7.34 10.75 1.25
CA THR A 215 8.52 11.45 0.70
C THR A 215 9.05 12.49 1.67
N VAL A 216 8.16 13.24 2.35
CA VAL A 216 8.53 14.21 3.38
C VAL A 216 9.12 13.49 4.59
N LEU A 217 8.52 12.39 5.04
CA LEU A 217 9.07 11.61 6.16
C LEU A 217 10.46 11.06 5.86
N ARG A 218 10.73 10.63 4.61
CA ARG A 218 12.07 10.14 4.20
C ARG A 218 13.12 11.24 4.13
N SER A 219 12.74 12.48 3.82
CA SER A 219 13.70 13.59 3.74
C SER A 219 14.19 14.08 5.11
N HIS A 220 13.50 13.72 6.18
CA HIS A 220 13.85 14.03 7.57
C HIS A 220 14.42 12.82 8.34
N ALA A 221 14.69 11.70 7.67
CA ALA A 221 15.06 10.44 8.30
C ALA A 221 16.56 10.16 8.25
#